data_abc3f6edfb5d5d35b20a2bcb491291ba
#
_entry.id   abc3f6edfb5d5d35b20a2bcb491291ba
#
_cell.length_a   1.000
_cell.length_b   1.000
_cell.length_c   1.000
_cell.angle_alpha   90.00
_cell.angle_beta   90.00
_cell.angle_gamma   90.00
#
_symmetry.space_group_name_H-M   'P 1'
#
loop_
_entity.id
_entity.type
_entity.pdbx_description
1 polymer ?
#
loop_
_entity_poly.entity_id
_entity_poly.type
_entity_poly.pdbx_seq_one_letter_code
_entity_poly.pdbx_strand_id
1 'polypeptide(L)'
;LDKLTYAGNLSTLVPVIDKQNFRFVKMDICDRKAVYHLFEEEHPDVVVNFAAESHVDRSIENPQIFLETNIIGTSVLMDACREYGIQRYHQVSTDEVYGDLPLDRPDLFFTESTQLHASSPYSSSKAGADLLVGAYYRTYGLPVTISRCSNNYGPYQFPEKLIPLMMMNALEDKPLPVYGDGKNVRDWLYVEDHCKAIDLIIHKGMVGETYNIGGHNEMANIDIVKLILKELGKPESLITYVQDRKGHDRRYAIDPAKIHSELGWLPETKF
;
A
#
# COMPACT_ATOMS: atom_id res chain seq x y z
N LEU A 1 -16.28 1.06 -2.61
CA LEU A 1 -16.57 1.59 -1.27
C LEU A 1 -15.39 2.42 -0.78
N ASP A 2 -15.62 3.62 -0.26
CA ASP A 2 -14.61 4.50 0.34
C ASP A 2 -15.26 5.44 1.36
N LYS A 3 -14.56 5.75 2.45
CA LYS A 3 -15.03 6.68 3.49
C LYS A 3 -14.91 8.15 3.06
N LEU A 4 -14.07 8.45 2.05
CA LEU A 4 -13.70 9.79 1.59
C LEU A 4 -13.16 10.64 2.74
N THR A 5 -12.09 10.18 3.37
CA THR A 5 -11.33 10.97 4.32
C THR A 5 -10.51 12.05 3.60
N TYR A 6 -9.55 12.66 4.26
CA TYR A 6 -8.76 13.77 3.72
C TYR A 6 -8.05 13.48 2.37
N ALA A 7 -7.69 12.22 2.11
CA ALA A 7 -7.05 11.79 0.86
C ALA A 7 -8.05 11.24 -0.18
N GLY A 8 -9.32 11.07 0.20
CA GLY A 8 -10.37 10.57 -0.68
C GLY A 8 -10.83 11.65 -1.68
N ASN A 9 -10.75 11.34 -2.99
CA ASN A 9 -11.11 12.28 -4.04
C ASN A 9 -11.90 11.59 -5.17
N LEU A 10 -13.17 11.94 -5.31
CA LEU A 10 -14.05 11.37 -6.36
C LEU A 10 -13.61 11.72 -7.77
N SER A 11 -12.83 12.79 -7.98
CA SER A 11 -12.33 13.14 -9.31
C SER A 11 -11.42 12.05 -9.91
N THR A 12 -10.80 11.22 -9.09
CA THR A 12 -10.02 10.07 -9.56
C THR A 12 -10.88 8.97 -10.20
N LEU A 13 -12.18 8.97 -9.91
CA LEU A 13 -13.15 8.00 -10.43
C LEU A 13 -13.85 8.46 -11.71
N VAL A 14 -13.61 9.69 -12.18
CA VAL A 14 -14.24 10.22 -13.41
C VAL A 14 -14.20 9.25 -14.60
N PRO A 15 -13.10 8.51 -14.85
CA PRO A 15 -13.06 7.57 -15.98
C PRO A 15 -14.02 6.38 -15.86
N VAL A 16 -14.57 6.12 -14.67
CA VAL A 16 -15.37 4.91 -14.39
C VAL A 16 -16.72 5.18 -13.73
N ILE A 17 -16.96 6.37 -13.16
CA ILE A 17 -18.10 6.65 -12.30
C ILE A 17 -19.45 6.49 -13.01
N ASP A 18 -19.50 6.76 -14.32
CA ASP A 18 -20.72 6.66 -15.13
C ASP A 18 -20.85 5.31 -15.87
N LYS A 19 -19.93 4.36 -15.63
CA LYS A 19 -20.02 3.04 -16.24
C LYS A 19 -21.12 2.21 -15.57
N GLN A 20 -21.91 1.50 -16.39
CA GLN A 20 -23.02 0.67 -15.90
C GLN A 20 -22.62 -0.42 -14.92
N ASN A 21 -21.36 -0.89 -15.00
CA ASN A 21 -20.79 -1.91 -14.12
C ASN A 21 -20.02 -1.32 -12.93
N PHE A 22 -20.21 -0.03 -12.62
CA PHE A 22 -19.55 0.63 -11.50
C PHE A 22 -20.58 1.27 -10.56
N ARG A 23 -20.45 1.03 -9.27
CA ARG A 23 -21.22 1.69 -8.20
C ARG A 23 -20.27 2.20 -7.13
N PHE A 24 -20.35 3.47 -6.80
CA PHE A 24 -19.63 4.05 -5.66
C PHE A 24 -20.52 4.06 -4.43
N VAL A 25 -19.99 3.58 -3.30
CA VAL A 25 -20.66 3.64 -2.00
C VAL A 25 -19.77 4.38 -1.02
N LYS A 26 -20.25 5.50 -0.47
CA LYS A 26 -19.55 6.22 0.60
C LYS A 26 -19.85 5.56 1.93
N MET A 27 -18.87 4.89 2.52
CA MET A 27 -19.03 4.10 3.75
C MET A 27 -17.70 3.93 4.48
N ASP A 28 -17.76 3.83 5.80
CA ASP A 28 -16.64 3.42 6.64
C ASP A 28 -16.64 1.88 6.79
N ILE A 29 -15.51 1.24 6.53
CA ILE A 29 -15.37 -0.21 6.74
C ILE A 29 -15.49 -0.63 8.21
N CYS A 30 -15.35 0.33 9.16
CA CYS A 30 -15.58 0.10 10.57
C CYS A 30 -17.07 0.09 10.96
N ASP A 31 -17.96 0.59 10.11
CA ASP A 31 -19.40 0.52 10.34
C ASP A 31 -19.95 -0.86 10.00
N ARG A 32 -19.92 -1.74 11.02
CA ARG A 32 -20.37 -3.13 10.88
C ARG A 32 -21.78 -3.25 10.30
N LYS A 33 -22.71 -2.39 10.72
CA LYS A 33 -24.10 -2.48 10.26
C LYS A 33 -24.22 -2.13 8.80
N ALA A 34 -23.56 -1.04 8.39
CA ALA A 34 -23.55 -0.60 7.01
C ALA A 34 -22.85 -1.61 6.09
N VAL A 35 -21.71 -2.19 6.51
CA VAL A 35 -21.00 -3.23 5.75
C VAL A 35 -21.87 -4.46 5.55
N TYR A 36 -22.52 -4.97 6.61
CA TYR A 36 -23.40 -6.14 6.51
C TYR A 36 -24.61 -5.88 5.60
N HIS A 37 -25.22 -4.69 5.72
CA HIS A 37 -26.32 -4.32 4.83
C HIS A 37 -25.88 -4.23 3.35
N LEU A 38 -24.70 -3.69 3.07
CA LEU A 38 -24.14 -3.66 1.73
C LEU A 38 -23.91 -5.08 1.17
N PHE A 39 -23.40 -6.00 1.98
CA PHE A 39 -23.18 -7.40 1.57
C PHE A 39 -24.50 -8.12 1.30
N GLU A 40 -25.53 -7.82 2.10
CA GLU A 40 -26.88 -8.34 1.89
C GLU A 40 -27.53 -7.82 0.60
N GLU A 41 -27.28 -6.56 0.23
CA GLU A 41 -27.81 -5.97 -1.01
C GLU A 41 -27.04 -6.43 -2.27
N GLU A 42 -25.71 -6.42 -2.20
CA GLU A 42 -24.85 -6.57 -3.38
C GLU A 42 -24.36 -8.01 -3.63
N HIS A 43 -24.42 -8.88 -2.61
CA HIS A 43 -23.92 -10.26 -2.68
C HIS A 43 -22.56 -10.39 -3.38
N PRO A 44 -21.49 -9.71 -2.89
CA PRO A 44 -20.20 -9.70 -3.59
C PRO A 44 -19.59 -11.10 -3.63
N ASP A 45 -19.04 -11.49 -4.78
CA ASP A 45 -18.27 -12.73 -4.92
C ASP A 45 -16.85 -12.59 -4.38
N VAL A 46 -16.25 -11.41 -4.58
CA VAL A 46 -14.85 -11.10 -4.24
C VAL A 46 -14.79 -9.79 -3.48
N VAL A 47 -13.99 -9.76 -2.43
CA VAL A 47 -13.69 -8.54 -1.68
C VAL A 47 -12.19 -8.24 -1.76
N VAL A 48 -11.84 -7.04 -2.22
CA VAL A 48 -10.46 -6.55 -2.25
C VAL A 48 -10.34 -5.36 -1.32
N ASN A 49 -9.57 -5.51 -0.24
CA ASN A 49 -9.41 -4.46 0.75
C ASN A 49 -8.18 -3.58 0.48
N PHE A 50 -8.40 -2.43 -0.13
CA PHE A 50 -7.42 -1.34 -0.23
C PHE A 50 -7.56 -0.31 0.89
N ALA A 51 -8.69 -0.30 1.61
CA ALA A 51 -9.00 0.72 2.59
C ALA A 51 -7.98 0.67 3.74
N ALA A 52 -7.31 1.79 3.96
CA ALA A 52 -6.33 1.95 5.03
C ALA A 52 -6.04 3.42 5.32
N GLU A 53 -5.70 3.74 6.55
CA GLU A 53 -4.88 4.89 6.87
C GLU A 53 -3.43 4.52 6.54
N SER A 54 -2.71 5.37 5.77
CA SER A 54 -1.43 4.98 5.15
C SER A 54 -0.29 6.00 5.27
N HIS A 55 -0.47 7.12 5.98
CA HIS A 55 0.56 8.13 6.13
C HIS A 55 1.34 7.93 7.42
N VAL A 56 2.63 7.56 7.32
CA VAL A 56 3.46 7.20 8.49
C VAL A 56 3.53 8.33 9.52
N ASP A 57 3.78 9.60 9.11
CA ASP A 57 3.88 10.72 10.06
C ASP A 57 2.57 10.90 10.84
N ARG A 58 1.42 10.81 10.17
CA ARG A 58 0.10 10.86 10.84
C ARG A 58 -0.10 9.70 11.81
N SER A 59 0.48 8.53 11.52
CA SER A 59 0.41 7.39 12.45
C SER A 59 1.20 7.61 13.74
N ILE A 60 2.27 8.41 13.67
CA ILE A 60 3.07 8.80 14.85
C ILE A 60 2.31 9.81 15.70
N GLU A 61 1.55 10.72 15.08
CA GLU A 61 0.75 11.73 15.75
C GLU A 61 -0.54 11.15 16.35
N ASN A 62 -1.23 10.29 15.60
CA ASN A 62 -2.50 9.68 16.02
C ASN A 62 -2.56 8.20 15.61
N PRO A 63 -1.96 7.29 16.38
CA PRO A 63 -1.93 5.87 16.06
C PRO A 63 -3.31 5.20 16.13
N GLN A 64 -4.23 5.72 16.93
CA GLN A 64 -5.52 5.09 17.18
C GLN A 64 -6.34 4.90 15.90
N ILE A 65 -6.41 5.92 15.04
CA ILE A 65 -7.19 5.85 13.80
C ILE A 65 -6.66 4.76 12.84
N PHE A 66 -5.34 4.47 12.89
CA PHE A 66 -4.72 3.39 12.13
C PHE A 66 -5.13 2.02 12.64
N LEU A 67 -5.22 1.84 13.97
CA LEU A 67 -5.71 0.60 14.58
C LEU A 67 -7.19 0.37 14.25
N GLU A 68 -8.00 1.41 14.37
CA GLU A 68 -9.43 1.36 14.04
C GLU A 68 -9.64 0.99 12.56
N THR A 69 -9.05 1.75 11.63
CA THR A 69 -9.26 1.51 10.21
C THR A 69 -8.59 0.22 9.74
N ASN A 70 -7.30 0.04 10.01
CA ASN A 70 -6.52 -1.02 9.40
C ASN A 70 -6.74 -2.38 10.04
N ILE A 71 -7.07 -2.45 11.35
CA ILE A 71 -7.30 -3.72 12.05
C ILE A 71 -8.79 -3.97 12.25
N ILE A 72 -9.50 -3.06 12.92
CA ILE A 72 -10.93 -3.27 13.22
C ILE A 72 -11.75 -3.27 11.92
N GLY A 73 -11.51 -2.30 11.02
CA GLY A 73 -12.18 -2.28 9.72
C GLY A 73 -11.94 -3.55 8.91
N THR A 74 -10.70 -4.06 8.89
CA THR A 74 -10.36 -5.35 8.26
C THR A 74 -11.14 -6.50 8.90
N SER A 75 -11.26 -6.55 10.23
CA SER A 75 -12.02 -7.62 10.89
C SER A 75 -13.51 -7.57 10.56
N VAL A 76 -14.09 -6.37 10.46
CA VAL A 76 -15.50 -6.19 10.06
C VAL A 76 -15.76 -6.73 8.66
N LEU A 77 -14.88 -6.40 7.71
CA LEU A 77 -14.98 -6.93 6.34
C LEU A 77 -14.85 -8.45 6.30
N MET A 78 -13.89 -9.03 7.02
CA MET A 78 -13.69 -10.49 7.05
C MET A 78 -14.84 -11.23 7.72
N ASP A 79 -15.43 -10.67 8.79
CA ASP A 79 -16.64 -11.23 9.42
C ASP A 79 -17.80 -11.24 8.43
N ALA A 80 -18.03 -10.15 7.69
CA ALA A 80 -19.05 -10.10 6.65
C ALA A 80 -18.74 -11.11 5.53
N CYS A 81 -17.48 -11.20 5.09
CA CYS A 81 -17.05 -12.19 4.10
C CYS A 81 -17.38 -13.63 4.53
N ARG A 82 -17.17 -13.93 5.80
CA ARG A 82 -17.50 -15.25 6.37
C ARG A 82 -19.00 -15.50 6.44
N GLU A 83 -19.76 -14.51 6.89
CA GLU A 83 -21.22 -14.62 7.05
C GLU A 83 -21.91 -14.83 5.70
N TYR A 84 -21.50 -14.11 4.68
CA TYR A 84 -22.10 -14.15 3.34
C TYR A 84 -21.41 -15.13 2.38
N GLY A 85 -20.37 -15.85 2.83
CA GLY A 85 -19.76 -16.94 2.07
C GLY A 85 -19.07 -16.50 0.78
N ILE A 86 -18.29 -15.42 0.82
CA ILE A 86 -17.60 -14.89 -0.38
C ILE A 86 -16.60 -15.90 -0.94
N GLN A 87 -16.33 -15.82 -2.25
CA GLN A 87 -15.44 -16.74 -2.94
C GLN A 87 -13.96 -16.39 -2.72
N ARG A 88 -13.63 -15.10 -2.52
CA ARG A 88 -12.28 -14.65 -2.25
C ARG A 88 -12.22 -13.31 -1.50
N TYR A 89 -11.34 -13.25 -0.49
CA TYR A 89 -10.91 -12.02 0.15
C TYR A 89 -9.44 -11.75 -0.19
N HIS A 90 -9.12 -10.55 -0.67
CA HIS A 90 -7.75 -10.12 -0.92
C HIS A 90 -7.40 -8.91 -0.05
N GLN A 91 -6.32 -9.03 0.73
CA GLN A 91 -5.76 -7.95 1.55
C GLN A 91 -4.59 -7.30 0.84
N VAL A 92 -4.70 -6.01 0.55
CA VAL A 92 -3.57 -5.22 0.07
C VAL A 92 -2.77 -4.70 1.27
N SER A 93 -1.52 -5.15 1.38
CA SER A 93 -0.58 -4.80 2.45
C SER A 93 0.67 -4.11 1.88
N THR A 94 1.72 -3.99 2.66
CA THR A 94 2.93 -3.24 2.37
C THR A 94 4.17 -4.01 2.78
N ASP A 95 5.30 -3.76 2.14
CA ASP A 95 6.63 -4.25 2.53
C ASP A 95 7.12 -3.69 3.86
N GLU A 96 6.60 -2.54 4.29
CA GLU A 96 6.94 -1.92 5.57
C GLU A 96 6.62 -2.81 6.79
N VAL A 97 5.80 -3.85 6.64
CA VAL A 97 5.51 -4.82 7.70
C VAL A 97 6.73 -5.67 8.07
N TYR A 98 7.70 -5.80 7.17
CA TYR A 98 8.93 -6.57 7.41
C TYR A 98 9.97 -5.84 8.25
N GLY A 99 9.90 -4.50 8.31
CA GLY A 99 10.86 -3.66 9.03
C GLY A 99 12.01 -3.20 8.15
N ASP A 100 13.21 -3.08 8.70
CA ASP A 100 14.35 -2.40 8.11
C ASP A 100 15.42 -3.35 7.58
N LEU A 101 16.04 -3.00 6.46
CA LEU A 101 17.23 -3.63 5.93
C LEU A 101 18.44 -2.69 6.02
N PRO A 102 19.65 -3.20 6.36
CA PRO A 102 20.85 -2.39 6.40
C PRO A 102 21.29 -1.96 4.99
N LEU A 103 21.75 -0.71 4.85
CA LEU A 103 22.20 -0.15 3.58
C LEU A 103 23.47 -0.81 3.03
N ASP A 104 24.31 -1.36 3.89
CA ASP A 104 25.58 -2.01 3.54
C ASP A 104 25.41 -3.50 3.13
N ARG A 105 24.17 -3.99 3.11
CA ARG A 105 23.83 -5.37 2.72
C ARG A 105 22.85 -5.38 1.54
N PRO A 106 23.26 -4.96 0.34
CA PRO A 106 22.41 -4.94 -0.86
C PRO A 106 21.96 -6.35 -1.32
N ASP A 107 22.59 -7.39 -0.80
CA ASP A 107 22.26 -8.79 -1.04
C ASP A 107 21.02 -9.29 -0.25
N LEU A 108 20.56 -8.53 0.74
CA LEU A 108 19.40 -8.91 1.55
C LEU A 108 18.09 -8.41 0.94
N PHE A 109 17.10 -9.29 0.91
CA PHE A 109 15.72 -9.00 0.47
C PHE A 109 14.73 -9.65 1.44
N PHE A 110 13.57 -9.02 1.60
CA PHE A 110 12.45 -9.64 2.29
C PHE A 110 11.74 -10.64 1.38
N THR A 111 11.54 -11.84 1.87
CA THR A 111 10.69 -12.87 1.27
C THR A 111 9.38 -12.98 2.04
N GLU A 112 8.40 -13.71 1.51
CA GLU A 112 7.12 -13.92 2.21
C GLU A 112 7.28 -14.68 3.52
N SER A 113 8.38 -15.43 3.70
CA SER A 113 8.73 -16.14 4.94
C SER A 113 9.45 -15.26 5.98
N THR A 114 9.87 -14.04 5.62
CA THR A 114 10.50 -13.11 6.55
C THR A 114 9.52 -12.75 7.67
N GLN A 115 10.01 -12.76 8.92
CA GLN A 115 9.21 -12.38 10.08
C GLN A 115 8.80 -10.90 9.99
N LEU A 116 7.58 -10.61 10.44
CA LEU A 116 7.08 -9.24 10.51
C LEU A 116 7.73 -8.52 11.69
N HIS A 117 8.38 -7.38 11.41
CA HIS A 117 9.11 -6.58 12.40
C HIS A 117 8.89 -5.08 12.15
N ALA A 118 7.66 -4.65 12.18
CA ALA A 118 7.22 -3.30 11.84
C ALA A 118 7.81 -2.22 12.75
N SER A 119 8.24 -1.08 12.18
CA SER A 119 8.95 0.01 12.86
C SER A 119 8.06 1.22 13.20
N SER A 120 6.87 1.33 12.61
CA SER A 120 5.96 2.46 12.81
C SER A 120 4.55 2.00 13.25
N PRO A 121 3.72 2.89 13.85
CA PRO A 121 2.33 2.54 14.13
C PRO A 121 1.53 2.15 12.87
N TYR A 122 1.81 2.81 11.72
CA TYR A 122 1.24 2.42 10.43
C TYR A 122 1.61 0.99 10.07
N SER A 123 2.91 0.69 9.96
CA SER A 123 3.37 -0.64 9.55
C SER A 123 2.94 -1.73 10.55
N SER A 124 2.90 -1.41 11.86
CA SER A 124 2.37 -2.31 12.89
C SER A 124 0.88 -2.59 12.70
N SER A 125 0.07 -1.59 12.32
CA SER A 125 -1.36 -1.79 12.06
C SER A 125 -1.59 -2.65 10.81
N LYS A 126 -0.76 -2.50 9.77
CA LYS A 126 -0.80 -3.35 8.58
C LYS A 126 -0.36 -4.78 8.88
N ALA A 127 0.71 -4.96 9.67
CA ALA A 127 1.15 -6.28 10.13
C ALA A 127 0.09 -6.98 10.98
N GLY A 128 -0.59 -6.23 11.86
CA GLY A 128 -1.72 -6.75 12.65
C GLY A 128 -2.89 -7.21 11.76
N ALA A 129 -3.21 -6.44 10.71
CA ALA A 129 -4.20 -6.85 9.72
C ALA A 129 -3.78 -8.13 8.97
N ASP A 130 -2.53 -8.24 8.52
CA ASP A 130 -2.00 -9.43 7.84
C ASP A 130 -2.09 -10.68 8.72
N LEU A 131 -1.70 -10.55 9.99
CA LEU A 131 -1.80 -11.65 10.97
C LEU A 131 -3.25 -12.08 11.20
N LEU A 132 -4.17 -11.11 11.25
CA LEU A 132 -5.60 -11.37 11.41
C LEU A 132 -6.17 -12.08 10.19
N VAL A 133 -5.84 -11.65 8.97
CA VAL A 133 -6.25 -12.29 7.71
C VAL A 133 -5.78 -13.75 7.67
N GLY A 134 -4.50 -13.98 8.01
CA GLY A 134 -3.95 -15.34 8.11
C GLY A 134 -4.63 -16.21 9.18
N ALA A 135 -5.05 -15.60 10.31
CA ALA A 135 -5.79 -16.30 11.35
C ALA A 135 -7.19 -16.69 10.88
N TYR A 136 -7.90 -15.85 10.14
CA TYR A 136 -9.22 -16.19 9.58
C TYR A 136 -9.16 -17.34 8.58
N TYR A 137 -8.10 -17.41 7.78
CA TYR A 137 -7.87 -18.59 6.94
C TYR A 137 -7.70 -19.86 7.76
N ARG A 138 -6.78 -19.85 8.74
CA ARG A 138 -6.48 -21.06 9.56
C ARG A 138 -7.63 -21.48 10.46
N THR A 139 -8.41 -20.51 10.98
CA THR A 139 -9.47 -20.79 11.97
C THR A 139 -10.80 -21.11 11.30
N TYR A 140 -11.14 -20.36 10.27
CA TYR A 140 -12.48 -20.40 9.65
C TYR A 140 -12.47 -20.93 8.23
N GLY A 141 -11.30 -21.15 7.63
CA GLY A 141 -11.20 -21.56 6.23
C GLY A 141 -11.58 -20.46 5.24
N LEU A 142 -11.57 -19.16 5.67
CA LEU A 142 -11.92 -18.06 4.78
C LEU A 142 -10.93 -18.03 3.61
N PRO A 143 -11.38 -18.00 2.34
CA PRO A 143 -10.50 -18.06 1.18
C PRO A 143 -9.79 -16.72 0.96
N VAL A 144 -8.66 -16.52 1.63
CA VAL A 144 -7.90 -15.26 1.62
C VAL A 144 -6.64 -15.32 0.75
N THR A 145 -6.19 -14.16 0.28
CA THR A 145 -4.83 -13.92 -0.21
C THR A 145 -4.33 -12.58 0.31
N ILE A 146 -3.01 -12.41 0.45
CA ILE A 146 -2.38 -11.16 0.87
C ILE A 146 -1.36 -10.75 -0.20
N SER A 147 -1.31 -9.46 -0.55
CA SER A 147 -0.19 -8.89 -1.28
C SER A 147 0.57 -7.89 -0.41
N ARG A 148 1.90 -7.92 -0.47
CA ARG A 148 2.79 -6.92 0.15
C ARG A 148 3.55 -6.23 -0.95
N CYS A 149 3.23 -4.96 -1.18
CA CYS A 149 3.83 -4.21 -2.28
C CYS A 149 4.91 -3.25 -1.79
N SER A 150 5.86 -2.96 -2.68
CA SER A 150 6.81 -1.87 -2.53
C SER A 150 6.15 -0.50 -2.78
N ASN A 151 6.93 0.59 -2.69
CA ASN A 151 6.41 1.96 -2.81
C ASN A 151 5.80 2.22 -4.19
N ASN A 152 4.51 2.49 -4.23
CA ASN A 152 3.81 2.79 -5.47
C ASN A 152 4.06 4.23 -5.94
N TYR A 153 4.09 4.42 -7.27
CA TYR A 153 4.05 5.73 -7.91
C TYR A 153 3.18 5.67 -9.17
N GLY A 154 2.69 6.81 -9.61
CA GLY A 154 1.91 6.91 -10.85
C GLY A 154 0.77 7.93 -10.79
N PRO A 155 -0.12 7.92 -11.81
CA PRO A 155 -1.26 8.82 -11.88
C PRO A 155 -2.16 8.74 -10.65
N TYR A 156 -2.75 9.90 -10.30
CA TYR A 156 -3.68 10.05 -9.17
C TYR A 156 -3.08 9.83 -7.77
N GLN A 157 -1.77 9.65 -7.63
CA GLN A 157 -1.16 9.56 -6.31
C GLN A 157 -1.40 10.84 -5.51
N PHE A 158 -1.87 10.71 -4.26
CA PHE A 158 -2.19 11.85 -3.41
C PHE A 158 -0.93 12.70 -3.09
N PRO A 159 -1.00 14.04 -3.16
CA PRO A 159 0.18 14.92 -3.13
C PRO A 159 0.86 15.09 -1.76
N GLU A 160 0.58 14.23 -0.80
CA GLU A 160 1.36 14.11 0.45
C GLU A 160 2.55 13.13 0.33
N LYS A 161 2.54 12.28 -0.72
CA LYS A 161 3.60 11.28 -0.94
C LYS A 161 4.79 11.92 -1.65
N LEU A 162 5.98 11.30 -1.49
CA LEU A 162 7.27 11.88 -1.90
C LEU A 162 7.25 12.43 -3.33
N ILE A 163 6.94 11.62 -4.32
CA ILE A 163 7.04 12.03 -5.73
C ILE A 163 6.10 13.19 -6.06
N PRO A 164 4.77 13.09 -5.86
CA PRO A 164 3.88 14.20 -6.23
C PRO A 164 4.12 15.45 -5.37
N LEU A 165 4.48 15.32 -4.09
CA LEU A 165 4.83 16.46 -3.24
C LEU A 165 6.05 17.23 -3.78
N MET A 166 7.12 16.51 -4.12
CA MET A 166 8.35 17.13 -4.66
C MET A 166 8.10 17.76 -6.02
N MET A 167 7.31 17.12 -6.88
CA MET A 167 6.93 17.68 -8.18
C MET A 167 6.15 18.98 -8.03
N MET A 168 5.12 19.01 -7.17
CA MET A 168 4.31 20.22 -6.93
C MET A 168 5.15 21.37 -6.37
N ASN A 169 5.98 21.07 -5.35
CA ASN A 169 6.85 22.09 -4.77
C ASN A 169 7.86 22.62 -5.80
N ALA A 170 8.48 21.74 -6.59
CA ALA A 170 9.43 22.15 -7.62
C ALA A 170 8.79 23.04 -8.70
N LEU A 171 7.57 22.71 -9.14
CA LEU A 171 6.85 23.54 -10.13
C LEU A 171 6.53 24.94 -9.60
N GLU A 172 6.33 25.08 -8.30
CA GLU A 172 6.04 26.36 -7.65
C GLU A 172 7.29 27.05 -7.07
N ASP A 173 8.49 26.55 -7.36
CA ASP A 173 9.77 27.03 -6.82
C ASP A 173 9.83 27.06 -5.29
N LYS A 174 9.10 26.15 -4.63
CA LYS A 174 9.05 25.95 -3.18
C LYS A 174 10.16 25.00 -2.71
N PRO A 175 10.59 25.09 -1.43
CA PRO A 175 11.54 24.15 -0.85
C PRO A 175 11.05 22.69 -0.95
N LEU A 176 11.98 21.78 -1.29
CA LEU A 176 11.75 20.33 -1.32
C LEU A 176 12.27 19.71 -0.03
N PRO A 177 11.40 19.37 0.93
CA PRO A 177 11.83 18.84 2.22
C PRO A 177 12.33 17.39 2.09
N VAL A 178 13.61 17.17 2.39
CA VAL A 178 14.23 15.85 2.41
C VAL A 178 14.53 15.46 3.86
N TYR A 179 13.97 14.35 4.31
CA TYR A 179 14.18 13.85 5.67
C TYR A 179 15.62 13.36 5.88
N GLY A 180 16.22 13.75 7.02
CA GLY A 180 17.55 13.32 7.43
C GLY A 180 18.62 13.62 6.38
N ASP A 181 19.33 12.59 5.92
CA ASP A 181 20.35 12.67 4.87
C ASP A 181 19.81 12.31 3.47
N GLY A 182 18.53 11.96 3.36
CA GLY A 182 17.88 11.55 2.13
C GLY A 182 18.30 10.19 1.56
N LYS A 183 19.14 9.43 2.28
CA LYS A 183 19.69 8.16 1.81
C LYS A 183 18.81 6.94 2.08
N ASN A 184 17.59 7.14 2.58
CA ASN A 184 16.65 6.05 2.72
C ASN A 184 16.30 5.49 1.34
N VAL A 185 16.48 4.18 1.16
CA VAL A 185 16.26 3.49 -0.11
C VAL A 185 14.85 2.89 -0.12
N ARG A 186 14.17 3.07 -1.24
CA ARG A 186 12.85 2.48 -1.51
C ARG A 186 12.86 1.79 -2.85
N ASP A 187 12.12 0.70 -2.96
CA ASP A 187 11.81 0.08 -4.23
C ASP A 187 10.55 0.71 -4.81
N TRP A 188 10.59 1.14 -6.07
CA TRP A 188 9.51 1.90 -6.71
C TRP A 188 8.76 1.05 -7.72
N LEU A 189 7.46 0.89 -7.47
CA LEU A 189 6.53 0.09 -8.27
C LEU A 189 5.52 0.96 -8.99
N TYR A 190 5.44 0.85 -10.31
CA TYR A 190 4.42 1.57 -11.08
C TYR A 190 3.03 1.03 -10.77
N VAL A 191 2.08 1.93 -10.52
CA VAL A 191 0.76 1.57 -9.99
C VAL A 191 -0.04 0.63 -10.90
N GLU A 192 0.11 0.75 -12.23
CA GLU A 192 -0.59 -0.17 -13.15
C GLU A 192 0.00 -1.58 -13.10
N ASP A 193 1.32 -1.73 -12.93
CA ASP A 193 1.93 -3.05 -12.73
C ASP A 193 1.47 -3.68 -11.41
N HIS A 194 1.31 -2.87 -10.36
CA HIS A 194 0.71 -3.34 -9.10
C HIS A 194 -0.74 -3.79 -9.30
N CYS A 195 -1.56 -3.03 -10.03
CA CYS A 195 -2.95 -3.41 -10.32
C CYS A 195 -3.02 -4.74 -11.09
N LYS A 196 -2.14 -4.95 -12.09
CA LYS A 196 -2.03 -6.22 -12.82
C LYS A 196 -1.67 -7.39 -11.90
N ALA A 197 -0.74 -7.17 -10.95
CA ALA A 197 -0.37 -8.20 -9.97
C ALA A 197 -1.56 -8.57 -9.08
N ILE A 198 -2.29 -7.58 -8.55
CA ILE A 198 -3.47 -7.81 -7.71
C ILE A 198 -4.54 -8.58 -8.49
N ASP A 199 -4.86 -8.16 -9.72
CA ASP A 199 -5.82 -8.85 -10.58
C ASP A 199 -5.44 -10.33 -10.79
N LEU A 200 -4.17 -10.58 -11.07
CA LEU A 200 -3.65 -11.93 -11.24
C LEU A 200 -3.76 -12.77 -9.96
N ILE A 201 -3.43 -12.19 -8.79
CA ILE A 201 -3.55 -12.88 -7.49
C ILE A 201 -5.01 -13.20 -7.17
N ILE A 202 -5.94 -12.28 -7.44
CA ILE A 202 -7.37 -12.51 -7.21
C ILE A 202 -7.86 -13.70 -8.02
N HIS A 203 -7.45 -13.83 -9.29
CA HIS A 203 -7.93 -14.86 -10.19
C HIS A 203 -7.18 -16.19 -10.09
N LYS A 204 -5.88 -16.16 -9.81
CA LYS A 204 -5.00 -17.34 -9.91
C LYS A 204 -4.16 -17.63 -8.66
N GLY A 205 -4.08 -16.67 -7.71
CA GLY A 205 -3.29 -16.85 -6.49
C GLY A 205 -3.81 -18.00 -5.62
N MET A 206 -2.91 -18.72 -4.98
CA MET A 206 -3.27 -19.81 -4.08
C MET A 206 -3.91 -19.26 -2.80
N VAL A 207 -5.03 -19.85 -2.39
CA VAL A 207 -5.73 -19.49 -1.16
C VAL A 207 -4.84 -19.73 0.06
N GLY A 208 -4.80 -18.78 0.96
CA GLY A 208 -3.96 -18.80 2.16
C GLY A 208 -2.56 -18.20 1.96
N GLU A 209 -2.18 -17.88 0.73
CA GLU A 209 -0.83 -17.44 0.40
C GLU A 209 -0.67 -15.91 0.43
N THR A 210 0.58 -15.50 0.71
CA THR A 210 1.06 -14.13 0.60
C THR A 210 1.97 -14.01 -0.60
N TYR A 211 1.92 -12.88 -1.30
CA TYR A 211 2.74 -12.55 -2.46
C TYR A 211 3.42 -11.18 -2.30
N ASN A 212 4.74 -11.14 -2.43
CA ASN A 212 5.50 -9.90 -2.54
C ASN A 212 5.40 -9.34 -3.96
N ILE A 213 5.16 -8.02 -4.07
CA ILE A 213 5.04 -7.32 -5.36
C ILE A 213 6.06 -6.17 -5.37
N GLY A 214 7.24 -6.40 -5.94
CA GLY A 214 8.35 -5.46 -6.01
C GLY A 214 8.59 -4.91 -7.42
N GLY A 215 9.08 -3.67 -7.49
CA GLY A 215 9.38 -3.00 -8.75
C GLY A 215 10.76 -3.29 -9.31
N HIS A 216 11.70 -3.80 -8.50
CA HIS A 216 13.14 -3.89 -8.81
C HIS A 216 13.77 -2.55 -9.21
N ASN A 217 13.27 -1.46 -8.65
CA ASN A 217 13.71 -0.09 -8.88
C ASN A 217 14.13 0.56 -7.56
N GLU A 218 15.14 -0.01 -6.89
CA GLU A 218 15.66 0.55 -5.63
C GLU A 218 16.38 1.87 -5.89
N MET A 219 15.92 2.95 -5.26
CA MET A 219 16.56 4.26 -5.34
C MET A 219 16.52 4.98 -3.99
N ALA A 220 17.57 5.74 -3.69
CA ALA A 220 17.55 6.63 -2.53
C ALA A 220 16.57 7.80 -2.75
N ASN A 221 15.92 8.24 -1.69
CA ASN A 221 14.97 9.36 -1.77
C ASN A 221 15.60 10.62 -2.36
N ILE A 222 16.85 10.92 -2.02
CA ILE A 222 17.57 12.08 -2.57
C ILE A 222 17.79 11.97 -4.07
N ASP A 223 18.03 10.77 -4.61
CA ASP A 223 18.23 10.57 -6.04
C ASP A 223 16.91 10.77 -6.81
N ILE A 224 15.78 10.33 -6.25
CA ILE A 224 14.44 10.65 -6.78
C ILE A 224 14.21 12.16 -6.84
N VAL A 225 14.51 12.87 -5.75
CA VAL A 225 14.34 14.34 -5.69
C VAL A 225 15.19 15.04 -6.74
N LYS A 226 16.45 14.63 -6.89
CA LYS A 226 17.34 15.18 -7.92
C LYS A 226 16.86 14.86 -9.33
N LEU A 227 16.36 13.65 -9.56
CA LEU A 227 15.78 13.28 -10.84
C LEU A 227 14.58 14.15 -11.18
N ILE A 228 13.66 14.38 -10.25
CA ILE A 228 12.51 15.29 -10.43
C ILE A 228 12.98 16.70 -10.80
N LEU A 229 13.94 17.25 -10.07
CA LEU A 229 14.46 18.59 -10.35
C LEU A 229 15.10 18.67 -11.74
N LYS A 230 15.87 17.65 -12.12
CA LYS A 230 16.49 17.57 -13.46
C LYS A 230 15.43 17.55 -14.56
N GLU A 231 14.41 16.69 -14.45
CA GLU A 231 13.36 16.56 -15.47
C GLU A 231 12.50 17.84 -15.58
N LEU A 232 12.32 18.57 -14.48
CA LEU A 232 11.58 19.84 -14.46
C LEU A 232 12.45 21.07 -14.77
N GLY A 233 13.76 20.88 -14.99
CA GLY A 233 14.70 22.01 -15.23
C GLY A 233 14.85 22.94 -14.04
N LYS A 234 14.71 22.42 -12.80
CA LYS A 234 14.78 23.20 -11.55
C LYS A 234 16.12 23.00 -10.84
N PRO A 235 16.59 24.01 -10.09
CA PRO A 235 17.89 23.94 -9.43
C PRO A 235 17.87 23.09 -8.17
N GLU A 236 18.97 22.37 -7.88
CA GLU A 236 19.12 21.59 -6.63
C GLU A 236 19.12 22.46 -5.35
N SER A 237 19.27 23.78 -5.47
CA SER A 237 19.16 24.71 -4.34
C SER A 237 17.77 24.74 -3.69
N LEU A 238 16.74 24.16 -4.33
CA LEU A 238 15.43 23.98 -3.74
C LEU A 238 15.41 22.85 -2.70
N ILE A 239 16.39 21.95 -2.69
CA ILE A 239 16.48 20.88 -1.69
C ILE A 239 16.73 21.46 -0.31
N THR A 240 15.89 21.10 0.64
CA THR A 240 16.02 21.52 2.05
C THR A 240 15.99 20.28 2.93
N TYR A 241 17.10 20.02 3.63
CA TYR A 241 17.14 18.92 4.57
C TYR A 241 16.39 19.28 5.86
N VAL A 242 15.50 18.40 6.28
CA VAL A 242 14.69 18.56 7.49
C VAL A 242 14.99 17.46 8.50
N GLN A 243 14.53 17.64 9.74
CA GLN A 243 14.69 16.62 10.77
C GLN A 243 14.09 15.29 10.32
N ASP A 244 14.82 14.21 10.53
CA ASP A 244 14.34 12.87 10.19
C ASP A 244 13.16 12.44 11.08
N ARG A 245 12.28 11.60 10.53
CA ARG A 245 11.15 11.07 11.29
C ARG A 245 11.61 9.97 12.26
N LYS A 246 10.83 9.76 13.30
CA LYS A 246 11.07 8.66 14.25
C LYS A 246 10.74 7.32 13.60
N GLY A 247 11.58 6.31 13.84
CA GLY A 247 11.38 4.97 13.28
C GLY A 247 11.45 4.93 11.74
N HIS A 248 12.30 5.76 11.13
CA HIS A 248 12.46 5.84 9.68
C HIS A 248 13.40 4.75 9.19
N ASP A 249 12.85 3.68 8.66
CA ASP A 249 13.60 2.56 8.11
C ASP A 249 14.52 3.01 6.96
N ARG A 250 15.73 2.45 6.93
CA ARG A 250 16.77 2.87 5.98
C ARG A 250 16.58 2.27 4.61
N ARG A 251 16.13 1.01 4.50
CA ARG A 251 15.97 0.34 3.22
C ARG A 251 14.80 -0.64 3.23
N TYR A 252 14.01 -0.59 2.18
CA TYR A 252 13.06 -1.64 1.82
C TYR A 252 13.46 -2.25 0.49
N ALA A 253 13.50 -3.58 0.44
CA ALA A 253 13.70 -4.34 -0.77
C ALA A 253 13.01 -5.70 -0.62
N ILE A 254 12.11 -6.03 -1.51
CA ILE A 254 11.37 -7.28 -1.49
C ILE A 254 11.71 -8.16 -2.68
N ASP A 255 11.69 -9.48 -2.45
CA ASP A 255 11.89 -10.47 -3.49
C ASP A 255 10.53 -10.89 -4.06
N PRO A 256 10.21 -10.60 -5.33
CA PRO A 256 8.99 -11.04 -6.00
C PRO A 256 9.12 -12.40 -6.70
N ALA A 257 10.15 -13.21 -6.39
CA ALA A 257 10.40 -14.49 -7.04
C ALA A 257 9.21 -15.46 -6.95
N LYS A 258 8.45 -15.43 -5.84
CA LYS A 258 7.28 -16.28 -5.66
C LYS A 258 6.16 -15.94 -6.64
N ILE A 259 5.75 -14.69 -6.74
CA ILE A 259 4.69 -14.29 -7.68
C ILE A 259 5.14 -14.54 -9.13
N HIS A 260 6.41 -14.36 -9.44
CA HIS A 260 6.95 -14.68 -10.75
C HIS A 260 6.86 -16.19 -11.06
N SER A 261 7.36 -17.03 -10.16
CA SER A 261 7.41 -18.49 -10.38
C SER A 261 6.03 -19.15 -10.40
N GLU A 262 5.10 -18.68 -9.55
CA GLU A 262 3.77 -19.29 -9.43
C GLU A 262 2.75 -18.70 -10.41
N LEU A 263 2.82 -17.40 -10.69
CA LEU A 263 1.80 -16.68 -11.45
C LEU A 263 2.34 -16.06 -12.76
N GLY A 264 3.66 -16.06 -12.97
CA GLY A 264 4.29 -15.50 -14.18
C GLY A 264 4.34 -13.97 -14.22
N TRP A 265 4.06 -13.28 -13.11
CA TRP A 265 4.07 -11.82 -13.08
C TRP A 265 5.49 -11.24 -12.90
N LEU A 266 5.78 -10.19 -13.65
CA LEU A 266 6.94 -9.31 -13.46
C LEU A 266 6.52 -7.87 -13.72
N PRO A 267 7.16 -6.88 -13.07
CA PRO A 267 6.93 -5.48 -13.39
C PRO A 267 7.41 -5.18 -14.82
N GLU A 268 6.60 -4.48 -15.59
CA GLU A 268 6.90 -4.12 -16.99
C GLU A 268 7.53 -2.73 -17.09
N THR A 269 7.23 -1.86 -16.11
CA THR A 269 7.66 -0.45 -16.12
C THR A 269 8.95 -0.29 -15.34
N LYS A 270 9.95 0.28 -16.00
CA LYS A 270 11.19 0.76 -15.34
C LYS A 270 10.98 2.18 -14.85
N PHE A 271 11.57 2.47 -13.69
CA PHE A 271 11.51 3.82 -13.10
C PHE A 271 12.35 4.81 -13.90
#